data_6e12050ceb1ba08e44bfac0cf60bdeed
#
_entry.id   6e12050ceb1ba08e44bfac0cf60bdeed
#
_cell.length_a   1.000
_cell.length_b   1.000
_cell.length_c   1.000
_cell.angle_alpha   90.00
_cell.angle_beta   90.00
_cell.angle_gamma   90.00
#
_symmetry.space_group_name_H-M   'P 1'
#
loop_
_entity.id
_entity.type
_entity.pdbx_description
1 polymer ?
#
loop_
_entity_poly.entity_id
_entity_poly.type
_entity_poly.pdbx_seq_one_letter_code
_entity_poly.pdbx_strand_id
1 'polypeptide(L)' 'MTSLNLHTHPECEIVPEMGHYVVYIYGGFYCSVDTYEEGVKELECYFENKR' A
#
# COMPACT_ATOMS: atom_id res chain seq x y z
N MET A 1 16.89 -3.70 -0.43
CA MET A 1 16.44 -3.33 -0.19
C MET A 1 15.61 -3.36 -0.04
N THR A 2 15.21 -3.31 -0.06
CA THR A 2 14.58 -3.38 0.23
C THR A 2 13.46 -3.22 0.52
N SER A 3 13.07 -2.83 1.13
CA SER A 3 11.71 -2.78 1.43
C SER A 3 11.01 -1.89 0.46
N LEU A 4 9.70 -1.99 0.45
CA LEU A 4 8.91 -1.15 -0.42
C LEU A 4 9.13 0.31 -0.06
N ASN A 5 9.40 1.08 -1.06
CA ASN A 5 9.64 2.50 -0.90
C ASN A 5 8.61 3.24 -1.74
N LEU A 6 7.75 4.00 -1.09
CA LEU A 6 6.68 4.69 -1.81
C LEU A 6 7.21 5.68 -2.82
N HIS A 7 8.44 6.16 -2.63
CA HIS A 7 9.05 7.05 -3.60
C HIS A 7 9.34 6.34 -4.90
N THR A 8 9.64 5.05 -4.82
CA THR A 8 9.94 4.28 -6.02
C THR A 8 8.71 3.62 -6.58
N HIS A 9 7.58 3.75 -5.88
CA HIS A 9 6.31 3.18 -6.33
C HIS A 9 5.25 4.26 -6.26
N PRO A 10 5.39 5.30 -7.10
CA PRO A 10 4.44 6.42 -7.03
C PRO A 10 3.01 6.04 -7.38
N GLU A 11 2.82 4.88 -7.97
CA GLU A 11 1.49 4.44 -8.33
C GLU A 11 0.71 3.90 -7.16
N CYS A 12 1.32 3.78 -5.98
CA CYS A 12 0.61 3.29 -4.81
C CYS A 12 0.65 4.35 -3.71
N GLU A 13 -0.34 4.28 -2.82
CA GLU A 13 -0.48 5.29 -1.80
C GLU A 13 -1.25 4.71 -0.63
N ILE A 14 -0.90 5.13 0.58
CA ILE A 14 -1.61 4.74 1.79
C ILE A 14 -2.11 6.01 2.44
N VAL A 15 -3.43 6.12 2.54
CA VAL A 15 -4.08 7.34 3.02
C VAL A 15 -4.70 7.07 4.39
N PRO A 16 -4.38 7.89 5.40
CA PRO A 16 -5.00 7.73 6.71
C PRO A 16 -6.46 8.15 6.67
N GLU A 17 -7.30 7.33 7.26
CA GLU A 17 -8.70 7.61 7.42
C GLU A 17 -9.06 7.49 8.89
N MET A 18 -10.31 7.74 9.21
CA MET A 18 -10.72 7.65 10.60
C MET A 18 -10.66 6.19 11.04
N GLY A 19 -9.70 5.90 11.91
CA GLY A 19 -9.59 4.59 12.49
C GLY A 19 -8.94 3.54 11.63
N HIS A 20 -8.47 3.90 10.43
CA HIS A 20 -7.86 2.89 9.57
C HIS A 20 -7.08 3.60 8.47
N TYR A 21 -6.54 2.80 7.58
CA TYR A 21 -5.79 3.31 6.43
C TYR A 21 -6.36 2.69 5.16
N VAL A 22 -6.35 3.47 4.11
CA VAL A 22 -6.86 3.01 2.81
C VAL A 22 -5.69 2.94 1.84
N VAL A 23 -5.59 1.82 1.15
CA VAL A 23 -4.50 1.58 0.21
C VAL A 23 -5.01 1.77 -1.21
N TYR A 24 -4.30 2.60 -1.97
CA TYR A 24 -4.62 2.84 -3.37
C TYR A 24 -3.49 2.36 -4.24
N ILE A 25 -3.83 1.78 -5.37
CA ILE A 25 -2.85 1.36 -6.36
C ILE A 25 -3.32 1.88 -7.71
N TYR A 26 -2.44 2.58 -8.39
CA TYR A 26 -2.73 3.17 -9.70
C TYR A 26 -3.94 4.10 -9.63
N GLY A 27 -4.07 4.78 -8.49
CA GLY A 27 -5.16 5.72 -8.32
C GLY A 27 -6.49 5.09 -8.01
N GLY A 28 -6.53 3.77 -7.85
CA GLY A 28 -7.77 3.06 -7.55
C GLY A 28 -7.72 2.41 -6.20
N PHE A 29 -8.88 2.26 -5.60
CA PHE A 29 -8.98 1.61 -4.30
C PHE A 29 -8.50 0.16 -4.38
N TYR A 30 -7.63 -0.21 -3.44
CA TYR A 30 -7.15 -1.59 -3.37
C TYR A 30 -7.74 -2.30 -2.16
N CYS A 31 -7.47 -1.76 -0.97
CA CYS A 31 -8.00 -2.36 0.25
C CYS A 31 -7.86 -1.34 1.38
N SER A 32 -8.45 -1.69 2.52
CA SER A 32 -8.27 -0.91 3.72
C SER A 32 -7.67 -1.80 4.79
N VAL A 33 -6.86 -1.19 5.65
CA VAL A 33 -6.15 -1.93 6.69
C VAL A 33 -6.24 -1.14 7.98
N ASP A 34 -5.92 -1.80 9.09
CA ASP A 34 -6.02 -1.17 10.39
C ASP A 34 -4.81 -0.31 10.72
N THR A 35 -3.65 -0.68 10.20
CA THR A 35 -2.41 0.02 10.51
C THR A 35 -1.65 0.31 9.23
N TYR A 36 -0.76 1.31 9.34
CA TYR A 36 0.08 1.66 8.21
C TYR A 36 0.97 0.50 7.80
N GLU A 37 1.49 -0.22 8.80
CA GLU A 37 2.36 -1.34 8.52
C GLU A 37 1.65 -2.43 7.73
N GLU A 38 0.39 -2.65 8.05
CA GLU A 38 -0.37 -3.62 7.30
C GLU A 38 -0.57 -3.17 5.85
N GLY A 39 -0.73 -1.88 5.66
CA GLY A 39 -0.85 -1.36 4.31
C GLY A 39 0.40 -1.60 3.51
N VAL A 40 1.55 -1.35 4.13
CA VAL A 40 2.82 -1.59 3.46
C VAL A 40 2.98 -3.06 3.11
N LYS A 41 2.59 -3.92 4.05
CA LYS A 41 2.70 -5.35 3.83
C LYS A 41 1.81 -5.79 2.66
N GLU A 42 0.62 -5.24 2.58
CA GLU A 42 -0.27 -5.57 1.47
C GLU A 42 0.32 -5.15 0.14
N LEU A 43 0.92 -3.97 0.11
CA LEU A 43 1.56 -3.50 -1.11
C LEU A 43 2.74 -4.36 -1.50
N GLU A 44 3.55 -4.75 -0.53
CA GLU A 44 4.66 -5.62 -0.82
C GLU A 44 4.19 -6.96 -1.40
N CYS A 45 3.14 -7.49 -0.80
CA CYS A 45 2.59 -8.74 -1.28
C CYS A 45 2.04 -8.60 -2.70
N TYR A 46 1.37 -7.48 -2.94
CA TYR A 46 0.80 -7.24 -4.26
C TYR A 46 1.90 -7.20 -5.33
N PHE A 47 2.95 -6.44 -5.06
CA PHE A 47 4.00 -6.28 -6.06
C PHE A 47 4.86 -7.52 -6.20
N GLU A 48 5.02 -8.26 -5.12
CA GLU A 48 5.80 -9.50 -5.20
C GLU A 48 5.07 -10.58 -5.96
N ASN A 49 3.77 -10.65 -5.81
CA ASN A 49 2.99 -11.68 -6.45
C ASN A 49 2.62 -11.33 -7.88
N LYS A 50 2.82 -10.10 -8.23
CA LYS A 50 2.46 -9.68 -9.57
C LYS A 50 3.56 -10.09 -10.53
N ARG A 51 3.21 -10.87 -11.49
CA ARG A 51 4.21 -11.39 -12.41
C ARG A 51 3.79 -11.26 -13.82
#